data_14d68aa2fa455e58306355ebd8ab04de
#
_entry.id   14d68aa2fa455e58306355ebd8ab04de
#
_cell.length_a   1.000
_cell.length_b   1.000
_cell.length_c   1.000
_cell.angle_alpha   90.00
_cell.angle_beta   90.00
_cell.angle_gamma   90.00
#
_symmetry.space_group_name_H-M   'P 1'
#
loop_
_entity.id
_entity.type
_entity.pdbx_description
1 polymer ?
#
loop_
_entity_poly.entity_id
_entity_poly.type
_entity_poly.pdbx_seq_one_letter_code
_entity_poly.pdbx_strand_id
1 'polypeptide(L)'
;MIPRALQGLYFLCEPIADGTFGRLYLAIHILTRQQVAIKVIDKRKLTGELHRVRCEIEALKRLSHPNIYSLYHVIETDGAFYLVLEYVPGGELFDYILHNGNLEESHARILFRQLVSAICYSHSKGIAHRDLKPENILLKDDYSIRVIDFGLCAKNADSKYLNTFCGSLAYAAPEVLQNHEYSGPAADIWSMGVILYAMLMGCLPFDPSKPEKLTKLIVKGNYSVDETLSKSSQDLLARMLCVDPQSRIGMEELCKHPWVLEEGESPILFPSDPTKKNPQSLSNLNHEIVREIAMYTRIPQVEMNRMLRRVS
;
A
#
# COMPACT_ATOMS: atom_id res chain seq x y z
N MET A 1 2.65 12.68 27.63
CA MET A 1 3.24 11.62 28.52
C MET A 1 3.51 10.41 27.65
N ILE A 2 4.76 9.91 27.63
CA ILE A 2 5.14 8.75 26.80
C ILE A 2 4.48 7.49 27.39
N PRO A 3 3.72 6.70 26.58
CA PRO A 3 3.14 5.45 27.05
C PRO A 3 4.20 4.51 27.61
N ARG A 4 3.91 3.86 28.75
CA ARG A 4 4.86 2.93 29.42
C ARG A 4 5.38 1.86 28.47
N ALA A 5 4.56 1.40 27.53
CA ALA A 5 4.91 0.38 26.55
C ALA A 5 6.03 0.79 25.57
N LEU A 6 6.26 2.09 25.39
CA LEU A 6 7.28 2.63 24.49
C LEU A 6 8.54 3.11 25.25
N GLN A 7 8.49 3.15 26.58
CA GLN A 7 9.60 3.67 27.41
C GLN A 7 10.85 2.80 27.23
N GLY A 8 11.99 3.46 27.02
CA GLY A 8 13.29 2.80 26.82
C GLY A 8 13.50 2.26 25.38
N LEU A 9 12.48 2.23 24.55
CA LEU A 9 12.57 1.76 23.16
C LEU A 9 12.45 2.91 22.14
N TYR A 10 11.49 3.82 22.37
CA TYR A 10 11.17 4.89 21.43
C TYR A 10 11.02 6.24 22.13
N PHE A 11 11.56 7.27 21.52
CA PHE A 11 11.29 8.67 21.88
C PHE A 11 10.16 9.18 20.98
N LEU A 12 9.00 9.47 21.58
CA LEU A 12 7.86 10.01 20.84
C LEU A 12 8.09 11.50 20.59
N CYS A 13 7.96 11.89 19.34
CA CYS A 13 8.05 13.29 18.89
C CYS A 13 6.62 13.89 18.77
N GLU A 14 6.35 14.50 17.63
CA GLU A 14 5.08 15.16 17.31
C GLU A 14 4.07 14.22 16.66
N PRO A 15 2.76 14.50 16.77
CA PRO A 15 1.76 13.82 15.97
C PRO A 15 1.92 14.22 14.51
N ILE A 16 1.86 13.23 13.60
CA ILE A 16 1.94 13.42 12.15
C ILE A 16 0.53 13.49 11.56
N ALA A 17 -0.39 12.60 12.01
CA ALA A 17 -1.73 12.52 11.50
C ALA A 17 -2.71 11.96 12.54
N ASP A 18 -3.99 12.33 12.41
CA ASP A 18 -5.09 11.72 13.13
C ASP A 18 -5.80 10.73 12.20
N GLY A 19 -5.82 9.45 12.56
CA GLY A 19 -6.51 8.40 11.82
C GLY A 19 -7.83 8.00 12.48
N THR A 20 -8.67 7.26 11.76
CA THR A 20 -10.00 6.82 12.20
C THR A 20 -9.97 6.07 13.55
N PHE A 21 -8.97 5.23 13.78
CA PHE A 21 -8.86 4.39 14.98
C PHE A 21 -7.78 4.82 15.94
N GLY A 22 -7.05 5.90 15.62
CA GLY A 22 -5.94 6.32 16.46
C GLY A 22 -5.13 7.46 15.88
N ARG A 23 -4.00 7.70 16.48
CA ARG A 23 -3.10 8.81 16.14
C ARG A 23 -1.75 8.28 15.69
N LEU A 24 -1.19 8.91 14.66
CA LEU A 24 0.14 8.60 14.13
C LEU A 24 1.14 9.62 14.68
N TYR A 25 2.26 9.14 15.20
CA TYR A 25 3.34 9.96 15.74
C TYR A 25 4.64 9.70 15.01
N LEU A 26 5.41 10.76 14.76
CA LEU A 26 6.84 10.63 14.52
C LEU A 26 7.51 10.16 15.80
N ALA A 27 8.43 9.23 15.69
CA ALA A 27 9.22 8.76 16.81
C ALA A 27 10.65 8.41 16.38
N ILE A 28 11.56 8.33 17.34
CA ILE A 28 12.94 7.92 17.14
C ILE A 28 13.19 6.65 17.93
N HIS A 29 13.64 5.60 17.27
CA HIS A 29 14.12 4.40 17.95
C HIS A 29 15.41 4.71 18.70
N ILE A 30 15.38 4.58 20.03
CA ILE A 30 16.44 5.10 20.92
C ILE A 30 17.81 4.53 20.57
N LEU A 31 17.85 3.25 20.25
CA LEU A 31 19.11 2.53 19.99
C LEU A 31 19.73 2.86 18.63
N THR A 32 18.92 2.72 17.55
CA THR A 32 19.40 2.89 16.17
C THR A 32 19.34 4.32 15.68
N ARG A 33 18.69 5.22 16.43
CA ARG A 33 18.42 6.62 16.04
C ARG A 33 17.58 6.77 14.78
N GLN A 34 17.01 5.68 14.29
CA GLN A 34 16.16 5.68 13.12
C GLN A 34 14.81 6.35 13.42
N GLN A 35 14.36 7.20 12.50
CA GLN A 35 13.00 7.74 12.53
C GLN A 35 12.01 6.64 12.13
N VAL A 36 10.90 6.57 12.87
CA VAL A 36 9.81 5.62 12.66
C VAL A 36 8.47 6.34 12.83
N ALA A 37 7.41 5.80 12.25
CA ALA A 37 6.05 6.22 12.53
C ALA A 37 5.40 5.25 13.52
N ILE A 38 4.76 5.76 14.59
CA ILE A 38 4.05 4.93 15.55
C ILE A 38 2.56 5.22 15.48
N LYS A 39 1.79 4.26 14.94
CA LYS A 39 0.32 4.28 14.91
C LYS A 39 -0.19 3.75 16.24
N VAL A 40 -0.82 4.62 17.02
CA VAL A 40 -1.41 4.27 18.32
C VAL A 40 -2.89 4.04 18.15
N ILE A 41 -3.36 2.82 18.35
CA ILE A 41 -4.76 2.42 18.15
C ILE A 41 -5.37 2.10 19.52
N ASP A 42 -6.32 2.91 19.95
CA ASP A 42 -7.04 2.71 21.22
C ASP A 42 -8.10 1.60 21.07
N LYS A 43 -7.92 0.49 21.77
CA LYS A 43 -8.84 -0.66 21.72
C LYS A 43 -10.27 -0.32 22.12
N ARG A 44 -10.46 0.70 22.98
CA ARG A 44 -11.78 1.15 23.42
C ARG A 44 -12.58 1.82 22.30
N LYS A 45 -11.88 2.37 21.29
CA LYS A 45 -12.50 2.99 20.11
C LYS A 45 -12.86 1.97 19.02
N LEU A 46 -12.37 0.72 19.14
CA LEU A 46 -12.53 -0.34 18.15
C LEU A 46 -13.81 -1.15 18.37
N THR A 47 -14.96 -0.52 18.54
CA THR A 47 -16.23 -1.22 18.76
C THR A 47 -16.56 -2.11 17.56
N GLY A 48 -16.23 -3.42 17.64
CA GLY A 48 -16.41 -4.39 16.55
C GLY A 48 -15.29 -4.45 15.49
N GLU A 49 -14.33 -3.50 15.48
CA GLU A 49 -13.30 -3.37 14.44
C GLU A 49 -11.96 -4.05 14.80
N LEU A 50 -11.88 -4.70 15.95
CA LEU A 50 -10.64 -5.35 16.43
C LEU A 50 -10.11 -6.38 15.43
N HIS A 51 -11.02 -7.09 14.75
CA HIS A 51 -10.65 -8.08 13.74
C HIS A 51 -9.93 -7.43 12.54
N ARG A 52 -10.38 -6.25 12.07
CA ARG A 52 -9.74 -5.51 10.98
C ARG A 52 -8.30 -5.13 11.33
N VAL A 53 -8.08 -4.58 12.52
CA VAL A 53 -6.73 -4.21 12.97
C VAL A 53 -5.82 -5.43 13.04
N ARG A 54 -6.31 -6.56 13.53
CA ARG A 54 -5.53 -7.80 13.54
C ARG A 54 -5.23 -8.32 12.13
N CYS A 55 -6.19 -8.23 11.20
CA CYS A 55 -5.97 -8.60 9.81
C CYS A 55 -4.92 -7.71 9.13
N GLU A 56 -4.96 -6.38 9.36
CA GLU A 56 -3.93 -5.44 8.89
C GLU A 56 -2.55 -5.83 9.41
N ILE A 57 -2.43 -6.10 10.71
CA ILE A 57 -1.17 -6.53 11.33
C ILE A 57 -0.65 -7.83 10.70
N GLU A 58 -1.49 -8.84 10.54
CA GLU A 58 -1.09 -10.13 9.96
C GLU A 58 -0.75 -10.01 8.46
N ALA A 59 -1.43 -9.14 7.72
CA ALA A 59 -1.07 -8.85 6.34
C ALA A 59 0.33 -8.20 6.26
N LEU A 60 0.57 -7.16 7.05
CA LEU A 60 1.85 -6.45 7.06
C LEU A 60 3.01 -7.33 7.51
N LYS A 61 2.80 -8.24 8.46
CA LYS A 61 3.84 -9.22 8.85
C LYS A 61 4.25 -10.16 7.72
N ARG A 62 3.36 -10.40 6.73
CA ARG A 62 3.62 -11.28 5.59
C ARG A 62 4.18 -10.55 4.38
N LEU A 63 4.10 -9.22 4.37
CA LEU A 63 4.54 -8.38 3.26
C LEU A 63 5.92 -7.80 3.57
N SER A 64 6.88 -8.04 2.66
CA SER A 64 8.21 -7.44 2.69
C SER A 64 8.59 -7.09 1.25
N HIS A 65 8.46 -5.81 0.89
CA HIS A 65 8.67 -5.33 -0.46
C HIS A 65 9.18 -3.87 -0.42
N PRO A 66 10.11 -3.46 -1.31
CA PRO A 66 10.68 -2.10 -1.29
C PRO A 66 9.65 -0.98 -1.47
N ASN A 67 8.50 -1.26 -2.09
CA ASN A 67 7.44 -0.28 -2.32
C ASN A 67 6.18 -0.52 -1.46
N ILE A 68 6.29 -1.33 -0.41
CA ILE A 68 5.29 -1.46 0.66
C ILE A 68 5.95 -1.01 1.96
N TYR A 69 5.28 -0.15 2.73
CA TYR A 69 5.84 0.31 4.01
C TYR A 69 6.07 -0.86 4.97
N SER A 70 7.14 -0.79 5.74
CA SER A 70 7.56 -1.88 6.61
C SER A 70 6.89 -1.77 7.99
N LEU A 71 6.40 -2.89 8.52
CA LEU A 71 6.02 -3.04 9.92
C LEU A 71 7.23 -3.56 10.70
N TYR A 72 7.82 -2.72 11.55
CA TYR A 72 9.03 -3.10 12.32
C TYR A 72 8.70 -3.79 13.64
N HIS A 73 7.66 -3.31 14.34
CA HIS A 73 7.32 -3.85 15.65
C HIS A 73 5.83 -3.67 15.96
N VAL A 74 5.25 -4.60 16.67
CA VAL A 74 3.89 -4.52 17.22
C VAL A 74 3.97 -4.69 18.72
N ILE A 75 3.50 -3.69 19.46
CA ILE A 75 3.38 -3.76 20.90
C ILE A 75 1.89 -3.73 21.23
N GLU A 76 1.40 -4.80 21.86
CA GLU A 76 0.02 -4.92 22.30
C GLU A 76 -0.05 -4.79 23.81
N THR A 77 -0.96 -3.93 24.29
CA THR A 77 -1.32 -3.79 25.71
C THR A 77 -2.82 -4.03 25.88
N ASP A 78 -3.31 -4.07 27.10
CA ASP A 78 -4.76 -4.21 27.36
C ASP A 78 -5.56 -3.07 26.72
N GLY A 79 -5.02 -1.85 26.67
CA GLY A 79 -5.72 -0.65 26.20
C GLY A 79 -5.43 -0.25 24.76
N ALA A 80 -4.32 -0.65 24.17
CA ALA A 80 -3.91 -0.17 22.84
C ALA A 80 -3.00 -1.13 22.09
N PHE A 81 -2.99 -0.96 20.74
CA PHE A 81 -1.90 -1.42 19.87
C PHE A 81 -0.99 -0.24 19.54
N TYR A 82 0.31 -0.50 19.49
CA TYR A 82 1.33 0.40 18.99
C TYR A 82 2.01 -0.29 17.81
N LEU A 83 1.75 0.20 16.60
CA LEU A 83 2.36 -0.31 15.38
C LEU A 83 3.53 0.59 15.04
N VAL A 84 4.74 0.05 15.08
CA VAL A 84 5.96 0.77 14.68
C VAL A 84 6.22 0.49 13.21
N LEU A 85 6.15 1.52 12.41
CA LEU A 85 6.12 1.48 10.95
C LEU A 85 7.29 2.27 10.36
N GLU A 86 7.62 2.01 9.10
CA GLU A 86 8.51 2.87 8.32
C GLU A 86 7.96 4.30 8.29
N TYR A 87 8.81 5.27 8.61
CA TYR A 87 8.49 6.68 8.42
C TYR A 87 8.80 7.09 6.98
N VAL A 88 7.82 7.65 6.30
CA VAL A 88 7.90 8.07 4.90
C VAL A 88 7.62 9.57 4.82
N PRO A 89 8.66 10.42 4.57
CA PRO A 89 8.57 11.87 4.79
C PRO A 89 7.95 12.68 3.64
N GLY A 90 7.82 12.13 2.43
CA GLY A 90 7.48 12.90 1.23
C GLY A 90 5.99 13.20 1.04
N GLY A 91 5.12 12.80 2.00
CA GLY A 91 3.68 13.06 1.91
C GLY A 91 2.94 12.09 1.01
N GLU A 92 1.68 12.40 0.72
CA GLU A 92 0.79 11.56 -0.07
C GLU A 92 0.95 11.83 -1.58
N LEU A 93 0.82 10.80 -2.40
CA LEU A 93 0.77 10.95 -3.86
C LEU A 93 -0.41 11.84 -4.28
N PHE A 94 -1.48 11.86 -3.49
CA PHE A 94 -2.62 12.75 -3.69
C PHE A 94 -2.21 14.21 -3.72
N ASP A 95 -1.52 14.67 -2.67
CA ASP A 95 -1.05 16.05 -2.56
C ASP A 95 -0.02 16.39 -3.65
N TYR A 96 0.82 15.40 -4.00
CA TYR A 96 1.79 15.55 -5.07
C TYR A 96 1.13 15.81 -6.42
N ILE A 97 0.08 15.05 -6.77
CA ILE A 97 -0.71 15.26 -8.00
C ILE A 97 -1.43 16.62 -7.95
N LEU A 98 -2.04 16.97 -6.81
CA LEU A 98 -2.72 18.27 -6.68
C LEU A 98 -1.76 19.46 -6.87
N HIS A 99 -0.53 19.35 -6.38
CA HIS A 99 0.47 20.43 -6.46
C HIS A 99 1.08 20.56 -7.86
N ASN A 100 1.37 19.44 -8.52
CA ASN A 100 2.08 19.42 -9.81
C ASN A 100 1.13 19.38 -11.02
N GLY A 101 -0.16 19.07 -10.81
CA GLY A 101 -1.10 18.81 -11.89
C GLY A 101 -0.82 17.45 -12.57
N ASN A 102 -0.99 17.39 -13.89
CA ASN A 102 -0.67 16.20 -14.68
C ASN A 102 0.84 15.96 -14.73
N LEU A 103 1.25 14.71 -14.56
CA LEU A 103 2.65 14.31 -14.62
C LEU A 103 3.05 13.94 -16.04
N GLU A 104 4.30 14.20 -16.41
CA GLU A 104 4.91 13.64 -17.60
C GLU A 104 4.82 12.11 -17.60
N GLU A 105 4.53 11.49 -18.77
CA GLU A 105 4.37 10.03 -18.86
C GLU A 105 5.58 9.25 -18.32
N SER A 106 6.78 9.75 -18.56
CA SER A 106 8.03 9.18 -18.06
C SER A 106 8.06 9.13 -16.53
N HIS A 107 7.68 10.21 -15.88
CA HIS A 107 7.64 10.29 -14.43
C HIS A 107 6.48 9.46 -13.85
N ALA A 108 5.28 9.58 -14.40
CA ALA A 108 4.14 8.76 -14.02
C ALA A 108 4.46 7.26 -14.11
N ARG A 109 5.19 6.84 -15.16
CA ARG A 109 5.63 5.46 -15.36
C ARG A 109 6.55 4.98 -14.24
N ILE A 110 7.54 5.78 -13.82
CA ILE A 110 8.45 5.41 -12.72
C ILE A 110 7.65 5.10 -11.44
N LEU A 111 6.71 5.97 -11.06
CA LEU A 111 5.88 5.77 -9.87
C LEU A 111 4.91 4.59 -10.05
N PHE A 112 4.26 4.51 -11.21
CA PHE A 112 3.28 3.48 -11.49
C PHE A 112 3.88 2.08 -11.54
N ARG A 113 5.07 1.90 -12.10
CA ARG A 113 5.79 0.62 -12.10
C ARG A 113 6.05 0.10 -10.69
N GLN A 114 6.37 0.98 -9.76
CA GLN A 114 6.57 0.62 -8.36
C GLN A 114 5.25 0.19 -7.72
N LEU A 115 4.14 0.87 -8.05
CA LEU A 115 2.80 0.47 -7.60
C LEU A 115 2.44 -0.91 -8.15
N VAL A 116 2.63 -1.15 -9.47
CA VAL A 116 2.42 -2.47 -10.10
C VAL A 116 3.25 -3.53 -9.39
N SER A 117 4.54 -3.27 -9.13
CA SER A 117 5.43 -4.21 -8.44
C SER A 117 4.94 -4.55 -7.01
N ALA A 118 4.53 -3.54 -6.24
CA ALA A 118 4.01 -3.72 -4.89
C ALA A 118 2.72 -4.56 -4.86
N ILE A 119 1.77 -4.25 -5.75
CA ILE A 119 0.48 -4.93 -5.78
C ILE A 119 0.60 -6.32 -6.40
N CYS A 120 1.43 -6.50 -7.42
CA CYS A 120 1.77 -7.83 -7.95
C CYS A 120 2.34 -8.74 -6.86
N TYR A 121 3.28 -8.24 -6.07
CA TYR A 121 3.84 -8.98 -4.93
C TYR A 121 2.77 -9.30 -3.88
N SER A 122 1.93 -8.34 -3.51
CA SER A 122 0.84 -8.53 -2.55
C SER A 122 -0.14 -9.62 -3.02
N HIS A 123 -0.56 -9.57 -4.29
CA HIS A 123 -1.44 -10.58 -4.89
C HIS A 123 -0.80 -11.96 -4.89
N SER A 124 0.52 -12.09 -5.11
CA SER A 124 1.24 -13.36 -5.02
C SER A 124 1.22 -13.98 -3.62
N LYS A 125 1.03 -13.16 -2.59
CA LYS A 125 0.84 -13.61 -1.19
C LYS A 125 -0.62 -13.88 -0.83
N GLY A 126 -1.53 -13.78 -1.81
CA GLY A 126 -2.98 -13.94 -1.62
C GLY A 126 -3.63 -12.76 -0.89
N ILE A 127 -3.01 -11.58 -0.94
CA ILE A 127 -3.48 -10.36 -0.27
C ILE A 127 -3.84 -9.32 -1.33
N ALA A 128 -5.13 -8.97 -1.45
CA ALA A 128 -5.59 -7.83 -2.22
C ALA A 128 -5.75 -6.61 -1.30
N HIS A 129 -5.44 -5.42 -1.80
CA HIS A 129 -5.45 -4.19 -1.01
C HIS A 129 -6.88 -3.68 -0.76
N ARG A 130 -7.72 -3.59 -1.82
CA ARG A 130 -9.14 -3.22 -1.83
C ARG A 130 -9.50 -1.78 -1.48
N ASP A 131 -8.52 -0.95 -1.13
CA ASP A 131 -8.69 0.50 -0.90
C ASP A 131 -7.51 1.28 -1.50
N LEU A 132 -7.14 0.95 -2.74
CA LEU A 132 -6.11 1.69 -3.45
C LEU A 132 -6.62 3.06 -3.86
N LYS A 133 -5.89 4.09 -3.43
CA LYS A 133 -6.11 5.50 -3.75
C LYS A 133 -4.81 6.27 -3.51
N PRO A 134 -4.64 7.47 -4.09
CA PRO A 134 -3.39 8.23 -3.95
C PRO A 134 -3.04 8.61 -2.51
N GLU A 135 -4.04 8.72 -1.61
CA GLU A 135 -3.84 8.95 -0.17
C GLU A 135 -3.16 7.77 0.52
N ASN A 136 -3.31 6.55 -0.02
CA ASN A 136 -2.68 5.34 0.49
C ASN A 136 -1.34 5.02 -0.19
N ILE A 137 -0.77 5.99 -0.90
CA ILE A 137 0.54 5.90 -1.54
C ILE A 137 1.37 7.08 -1.06
N LEU A 138 2.38 6.81 -0.25
CA LEU A 138 3.30 7.83 0.24
C LEU A 138 4.54 7.92 -0.65
N LEU A 139 5.05 9.13 -0.80
CA LEU A 139 6.32 9.41 -1.45
C LEU A 139 7.45 9.40 -0.40
N LYS A 140 8.51 8.67 -0.67
CA LYS A 140 9.73 8.75 0.11
C LYS A 140 10.63 9.89 -0.41
N ASP A 141 10.63 10.05 -1.72
CA ASP A 141 11.22 11.11 -2.53
C ASP A 141 10.43 11.21 -3.83
N ASP A 142 10.81 12.10 -4.74
CA ASP A 142 10.06 12.35 -5.99
C ASP A 142 9.93 11.12 -6.90
N TYR A 143 10.75 10.07 -6.67
CA TYR A 143 10.83 8.89 -7.54
C TYR A 143 10.59 7.56 -6.82
N SER A 144 10.26 7.58 -5.54
CA SER A 144 10.11 6.36 -4.73
C SER A 144 8.84 6.37 -3.89
N ILE A 145 8.02 5.33 -4.01
CA ILE A 145 6.75 5.21 -3.29
C ILE A 145 6.76 4.14 -2.19
N ARG A 146 5.79 4.28 -1.28
CA ARG A 146 5.38 3.26 -0.32
C ARG A 146 3.86 3.13 -0.32
N VAL A 147 3.35 1.95 -0.63
CA VAL A 147 1.93 1.60 -0.46
C VAL A 147 1.68 1.34 1.02
N ILE A 148 0.64 1.97 1.55
CA ILE A 148 0.25 1.88 2.97
C ILE A 148 -1.19 1.38 3.10
N ASP A 149 -1.63 1.10 4.31
CA ASP A 149 -3.02 0.81 4.73
C ASP A 149 -3.65 -0.42 4.07
N PHE A 150 -3.18 -1.61 4.47
CA PHE A 150 -3.79 -2.89 4.13
C PHE A 150 -4.99 -3.26 5.02
N GLY A 151 -5.66 -2.28 5.63
CA GLY A 151 -6.76 -2.48 6.61
C GLY A 151 -8.02 -3.15 6.06
N LEU A 152 -8.23 -3.12 4.72
CA LEU A 152 -9.36 -3.77 4.06
C LEU A 152 -9.01 -5.12 3.40
N CYS A 153 -7.78 -5.61 3.60
CA CYS A 153 -7.32 -6.87 3.00
C CYS A 153 -7.98 -8.14 3.57
N ALA A 154 -8.83 -8.04 4.61
CA ALA A 154 -9.50 -9.17 5.24
C ALA A 154 -10.46 -9.88 4.27
N LYS A 155 -10.46 -11.22 4.30
CA LYS A 155 -11.24 -12.09 3.40
C LYS A 155 -12.76 -11.86 3.41
N ASN A 156 -13.30 -11.12 4.37
CA ASN A 156 -14.73 -10.88 4.60
C ASN A 156 -15.02 -9.38 4.92
N ALA A 157 -14.35 -8.44 4.26
CA ALA A 157 -14.74 -7.05 4.41
C ALA A 157 -16.15 -6.88 3.81
N ASP A 158 -17.16 -6.81 4.69
CA ASP A 158 -18.54 -6.52 4.32
C ASP A 158 -18.57 -5.24 3.46
N SER A 159 -19.21 -5.31 2.30
CA SER A 159 -19.43 -4.20 1.37
C SER A 159 -20.13 -2.97 2.00
N LYS A 160 -20.70 -3.12 3.20
CA LYS A 160 -21.31 -2.04 4.00
C LYS A 160 -20.37 -0.88 4.35
N TYR A 161 -19.06 -1.07 4.33
CA TYR A 161 -18.09 -0.05 4.71
C TYR A 161 -17.70 0.92 3.58
N LEU A 162 -18.03 0.62 2.33
CA LEU A 162 -17.76 1.52 1.20
C LEU A 162 -18.71 2.71 1.10
N ASN A 163 -19.84 2.69 1.85
CA ASN A 163 -20.88 3.72 1.75
C ASN A 163 -20.57 5.01 2.55
N THR A 164 -19.44 5.13 3.23
CA THR A 164 -19.24 6.22 4.20
C THR A 164 -18.33 7.36 3.71
N PHE A 165 -17.61 7.20 2.58
CA PHE A 165 -16.69 8.23 2.09
C PHE A 165 -16.84 8.47 0.58
N CYS A 166 -17.34 9.64 0.19
CA CYS A 166 -17.48 10.06 -1.23
C CYS A 166 -16.13 10.04 -1.98
N GLY A 167 -14.99 10.29 -1.31
CA GLY A 167 -13.67 10.27 -1.92
C GLY A 167 -13.21 8.87 -2.34
N SER A 168 -13.40 7.87 -1.50
CA SER A 168 -13.00 6.47 -1.81
C SER A 168 -13.86 5.85 -2.91
N LEU A 169 -15.11 6.29 -3.08
CA LEU A 169 -16.00 5.79 -4.14
C LEU A 169 -15.47 6.05 -5.54
N ALA A 170 -14.74 7.15 -5.76
CA ALA A 170 -14.20 7.49 -7.07
C ALA A 170 -13.17 6.49 -7.60
N TYR A 171 -12.54 5.73 -6.72
CA TYR A 171 -11.54 4.70 -7.06
C TYR A 171 -12.13 3.29 -7.06
N ALA A 172 -13.37 3.12 -6.60
CA ALA A 172 -14.01 1.81 -6.47
C ALA A 172 -14.40 1.25 -7.84
N ALA A 173 -14.18 -0.05 -8.03
CA ALA A 173 -14.54 -0.75 -9.25
C ALA A 173 -16.07 -0.88 -9.42
N PRO A 174 -16.59 -0.95 -10.66
CA PRO A 174 -18.02 -1.06 -10.93
C PRO A 174 -18.71 -2.21 -10.18
N GLU A 175 -18.08 -3.40 -10.16
CA GLU A 175 -18.59 -4.60 -9.50
C GLU A 175 -18.66 -4.43 -7.97
N VAL A 176 -17.74 -3.66 -7.39
CA VAL A 176 -17.75 -3.34 -5.95
C VAL A 176 -18.94 -2.44 -5.61
N LEU A 177 -19.20 -1.44 -6.45
CA LEU A 177 -20.33 -0.50 -6.27
C LEU A 177 -21.69 -1.17 -6.46
N GLN A 178 -21.76 -2.24 -7.22
CA GLN A 178 -22.98 -3.01 -7.48
C GLN A 178 -23.23 -4.08 -6.40
N ASN A 179 -22.38 -4.20 -5.37
CA ASN A 179 -22.47 -5.21 -4.31
C ASN A 179 -22.51 -6.67 -4.85
N HIS A 180 -21.86 -6.92 -5.98
CA HIS A 180 -21.67 -8.28 -6.48
C HIS A 180 -20.49 -8.98 -5.76
N GLU A 181 -20.46 -10.31 -5.79
CA GLU A 181 -19.22 -11.01 -5.47
C GLU A 181 -18.13 -10.56 -6.46
N TYR A 182 -16.99 -10.15 -5.94
CA TYR A 182 -15.92 -9.58 -6.77
C TYR A 182 -14.55 -10.16 -6.43
N SER A 183 -13.67 -10.12 -7.42
CA SER A 183 -12.26 -10.45 -7.27
C SER A 183 -11.50 -9.24 -6.72
N GLY A 184 -10.92 -9.38 -5.52
CA GLY A 184 -10.08 -8.33 -4.94
C GLY A 184 -8.94 -7.88 -5.86
N PRO A 185 -8.16 -8.80 -6.46
CA PRO A 185 -7.14 -8.45 -7.45
C PRO A 185 -7.66 -7.67 -8.65
N ALA A 186 -8.84 -8.02 -9.21
CA ALA A 186 -9.42 -7.29 -10.33
C ALA A 186 -9.88 -5.87 -9.93
N ALA A 187 -10.43 -5.72 -8.72
CA ALA A 187 -10.79 -4.41 -8.16
C ALA A 187 -9.56 -3.52 -7.93
N ASP A 188 -8.45 -4.08 -7.43
CA ASP A 188 -7.19 -3.34 -7.27
C ASP A 188 -6.66 -2.82 -8.62
N ILE A 189 -6.75 -3.61 -9.71
CA ILE A 189 -6.34 -3.19 -11.05
C ILE A 189 -7.19 -2.00 -11.54
N TRP A 190 -8.50 -2.01 -11.31
CA TRP A 190 -9.34 -0.85 -11.62
C TRP A 190 -8.88 0.39 -10.87
N SER A 191 -8.69 0.28 -9.54
CA SER A 191 -8.25 1.40 -8.70
C SER A 191 -6.88 1.94 -9.14
N MET A 192 -5.94 1.04 -9.51
CA MET A 192 -4.66 1.43 -10.11
C MET A 192 -4.84 2.17 -11.44
N GLY A 193 -5.82 1.79 -12.25
CA GLY A 193 -6.18 2.49 -13.49
C GLY A 193 -6.67 3.91 -13.23
N VAL A 194 -7.50 4.10 -12.19
CA VAL A 194 -7.95 5.44 -11.76
C VAL A 194 -6.77 6.29 -11.26
N ILE A 195 -5.84 5.70 -10.50
CA ILE A 195 -4.63 6.36 -10.03
C ILE A 195 -3.74 6.77 -11.20
N LEU A 196 -3.51 5.87 -12.17
CA LEU A 196 -2.74 6.19 -13.38
C LEU A 196 -3.39 7.32 -14.17
N TYR A 197 -4.70 7.27 -14.36
CA TYR A 197 -5.45 8.34 -15.00
C TYR A 197 -5.24 9.67 -14.29
N ALA A 198 -5.36 9.68 -12.95
CA ALA A 198 -5.15 10.89 -12.14
C ALA A 198 -3.72 11.44 -12.27
N MET A 199 -2.70 10.59 -12.32
CA MET A 199 -1.31 11.02 -12.56
C MET A 199 -1.13 11.65 -13.94
N LEU A 200 -1.73 11.07 -14.99
CA LEU A 200 -1.55 11.52 -16.37
C LEU A 200 -2.41 12.73 -16.73
N MET A 201 -3.59 12.85 -16.12
CA MET A 201 -4.58 13.87 -16.47
C MET A 201 -4.72 14.99 -15.43
N GLY A 202 -4.15 14.83 -14.22
CA GLY A 202 -4.32 15.77 -13.10
C GLY A 202 -5.74 15.83 -12.53
N CYS A 203 -6.64 14.94 -12.98
CA CYS A 203 -8.03 14.87 -12.54
C CYS A 203 -8.53 13.42 -12.54
N LEU A 204 -9.69 13.18 -11.93
CA LEU A 204 -10.31 11.86 -11.92
C LEU A 204 -11.04 11.56 -13.23
N PRO A 205 -11.13 10.28 -13.66
CA PRO A 205 -11.88 9.90 -14.87
C PRO A 205 -13.38 10.11 -14.73
N PHE A 206 -13.90 10.09 -13.50
CA PHE A 206 -15.33 10.27 -13.20
C PHE A 206 -15.49 11.42 -12.20
N ASP A 207 -16.32 12.40 -12.52
CA ASP A 207 -16.53 13.62 -11.73
C ASP A 207 -17.11 13.31 -10.33
N PRO A 208 -16.34 13.52 -9.25
CA PRO A 208 -16.79 13.26 -7.89
C PRO A 208 -17.71 14.35 -7.33
N SER A 209 -17.87 15.49 -8.01
CA SER A 209 -18.69 16.63 -7.56
C SER A 209 -20.18 16.30 -7.49
N LYS A 210 -20.59 15.20 -8.14
CA LYS A 210 -22.00 14.74 -8.20
C LYS A 210 -22.10 13.30 -7.67
N PRO A 211 -22.04 13.08 -6.34
CA PRO A 211 -22.02 11.74 -5.75
C PRO A 211 -23.17 10.84 -6.19
N GLU A 212 -24.37 11.42 -6.36
CA GLU A 212 -25.56 10.69 -6.83
C GLU A 212 -25.43 10.12 -8.25
N LYS A 213 -24.57 10.74 -9.08
CA LYS A 213 -24.32 10.33 -10.47
C LYS A 213 -23.05 9.52 -10.62
N LEU A 214 -22.11 9.67 -9.67
CA LEU A 214 -20.78 9.06 -9.72
C LEU A 214 -20.84 7.55 -9.95
N THR A 215 -21.63 6.83 -9.15
CA THR A 215 -21.82 5.38 -9.32
C THR A 215 -22.32 5.02 -10.72
N LYS A 216 -23.25 5.80 -11.27
CA LYS A 216 -23.78 5.56 -12.62
C LYS A 216 -22.72 5.81 -13.71
N LEU A 217 -21.85 6.82 -13.52
CA LEU A 217 -20.76 7.12 -14.45
C LEU A 217 -19.72 6.01 -14.44
N ILE A 218 -19.31 5.55 -13.25
CA ILE A 218 -18.36 4.45 -13.07
C ILE A 218 -18.90 3.17 -13.72
N VAL A 219 -20.15 2.79 -13.42
CA VAL A 219 -20.78 1.58 -13.98
C VAL A 219 -20.90 1.63 -15.50
N LYS A 220 -21.06 2.82 -16.09
CA LYS A 220 -21.08 3.00 -17.54
C LYS A 220 -19.68 2.95 -18.17
N GLY A 221 -18.64 3.27 -17.39
CA GLY A 221 -17.26 3.30 -17.87
C GLY A 221 -16.95 4.40 -18.90
N ASN A 222 -17.78 5.45 -18.97
CA ASN A 222 -17.59 6.52 -19.93
C ASN A 222 -16.69 7.61 -19.34
N TYR A 223 -15.47 7.69 -19.79
CA TYR A 223 -14.50 8.74 -19.47
C TYR A 223 -13.80 9.21 -20.76
N SER A 224 -13.18 10.37 -20.72
CA SER A 224 -12.41 10.92 -21.83
C SER A 224 -10.91 10.82 -21.53
N VAL A 225 -10.11 10.63 -22.56
CA VAL A 225 -8.64 10.64 -22.48
C VAL A 225 -8.10 11.69 -23.43
N ASP A 226 -7.09 12.45 -23.02
CA ASP A 226 -6.47 13.44 -23.88
C ASP A 226 -5.74 12.74 -25.04
N GLU A 227 -5.95 13.25 -26.26
CA GLU A 227 -5.30 12.72 -27.46
C GLU A 227 -3.79 12.97 -27.50
N THR A 228 -3.28 13.86 -26.64
CA THR A 228 -1.83 14.13 -26.49
C THR A 228 -1.08 12.99 -25.81
N LEU A 229 -1.79 12.13 -25.06
CA LEU A 229 -1.19 10.94 -24.45
C LEU A 229 -0.76 9.93 -25.51
N SER A 230 0.31 9.19 -25.24
CA SER A 230 0.79 8.14 -26.11
C SER A 230 -0.29 7.07 -26.37
N LYS A 231 -0.27 6.44 -27.52
CA LYS A 231 -1.22 5.35 -27.83
C LYS A 231 -1.09 4.18 -26.86
N SER A 232 0.12 3.97 -26.31
CA SER A 232 0.39 2.92 -25.33
C SER A 232 -0.25 3.23 -23.97
N SER A 233 -0.22 4.49 -23.50
CA SER A 233 -0.90 4.87 -22.25
C SER A 233 -2.43 4.84 -22.40
N GLN A 234 -2.94 5.27 -23.55
CA GLN A 234 -4.38 5.18 -23.87
C GLN A 234 -4.88 3.72 -23.87
N ASP A 235 -4.12 2.79 -24.50
CA ASP A 235 -4.44 1.35 -24.48
C ASP A 235 -4.40 0.77 -23.07
N LEU A 236 -3.39 1.10 -22.27
CA LEU A 236 -3.28 0.64 -20.90
C LEU A 236 -4.47 1.09 -20.05
N LEU A 237 -4.82 2.39 -20.11
CA LEU A 237 -5.96 2.94 -19.39
C LEU A 237 -7.26 2.24 -19.81
N ALA A 238 -7.48 2.02 -21.10
CA ALA A 238 -8.68 1.35 -21.61
C ALA A 238 -8.81 -0.10 -21.11
N ARG A 239 -7.69 -0.82 -21.01
CA ARG A 239 -7.67 -2.20 -20.50
C ARG A 239 -7.85 -2.27 -18.98
N MET A 240 -7.30 -1.30 -18.24
CA MET A 240 -7.44 -1.26 -16.77
C MET A 240 -8.84 -0.79 -16.34
N LEU A 241 -9.40 0.22 -17.02
CA LEU A 241 -10.71 0.79 -16.74
C LEU A 241 -11.83 0.08 -17.54
N CYS A 242 -11.64 -1.20 -17.85
CA CYS A 242 -12.67 -2.06 -18.44
C CYS A 242 -13.72 -2.40 -17.37
N VAL A 243 -14.98 -2.10 -17.65
CA VAL A 243 -16.10 -2.29 -16.70
C VAL A 243 -16.30 -3.77 -16.37
N ASP A 244 -16.23 -4.64 -17.37
CA ASP A 244 -16.30 -6.08 -17.16
C ASP A 244 -15.01 -6.61 -16.53
N PRO A 245 -15.04 -7.11 -15.28
CA PRO A 245 -13.84 -7.60 -14.60
C PRO A 245 -13.22 -8.84 -15.24
N GLN A 246 -13.95 -9.60 -16.08
CA GLN A 246 -13.43 -10.76 -16.80
C GLN A 246 -12.63 -10.34 -18.05
N SER A 247 -12.98 -9.22 -18.65
CA SER A 247 -12.31 -8.63 -19.81
C SER A 247 -11.22 -7.63 -19.41
N ARG A 248 -11.18 -7.23 -18.14
CA ARG A 248 -10.17 -6.32 -17.58
C ARG A 248 -8.80 -6.99 -17.61
N ILE A 249 -7.74 -6.22 -17.95
CA ILE A 249 -6.37 -6.73 -17.96
C ILE A 249 -6.00 -7.42 -16.65
N GLY A 250 -5.37 -8.59 -16.73
CA GLY A 250 -4.85 -9.31 -15.58
C GLY A 250 -3.49 -8.76 -15.11
N MET A 251 -3.09 -9.05 -13.86
CA MET A 251 -1.82 -8.56 -13.31
C MET A 251 -0.62 -9.04 -14.13
N GLU A 252 -0.62 -10.26 -14.65
CA GLU A 252 0.47 -10.78 -15.47
C GLU A 252 0.62 -10.02 -16.79
N GLU A 253 -0.50 -9.72 -17.46
CA GLU A 253 -0.49 -8.92 -18.69
C GLU A 253 -0.11 -7.47 -18.41
N LEU A 254 -0.59 -6.90 -17.29
CA LEU A 254 -0.24 -5.55 -16.84
C LEU A 254 1.28 -5.42 -16.66
N CYS A 255 1.93 -6.39 -16.02
CA CYS A 255 3.38 -6.40 -15.83
C CYS A 255 4.16 -6.48 -17.17
N LYS A 256 3.53 -6.97 -18.24
CA LYS A 256 4.12 -7.11 -19.57
C LYS A 256 3.67 -6.04 -20.57
N HIS A 257 2.80 -5.13 -20.15
CA HIS A 257 2.24 -4.12 -21.05
C HIS A 257 3.33 -3.17 -21.57
N PRO A 258 3.35 -2.81 -22.88
CA PRO A 258 4.40 -1.97 -23.48
C PRO A 258 4.64 -0.65 -22.76
N TRP A 259 3.58 0.00 -22.27
CA TRP A 259 3.72 1.24 -21.49
C TRP A 259 4.42 1.04 -20.16
N VAL A 260 4.24 -0.13 -19.54
CA VAL A 260 4.91 -0.50 -18.27
C VAL A 260 6.34 -0.96 -18.52
N LEU A 261 6.60 -1.64 -19.68
CA LEU A 261 7.90 -2.15 -20.09
C LEU A 261 8.51 -1.28 -21.18
N GLU A 262 8.80 -0.02 -20.91
CA GLU A 262 9.53 0.80 -21.90
C GLU A 262 10.94 0.23 -22.18
N GLU A 263 11.48 0.49 -23.36
CA GLU A 263 12.80 -0.01 -23.76
C GLU A 263 13.89 0.35 -22.75
N GLY A 264 14.62 -0.66 -22.28
CA GLY A 264 15.69 -0.53 -21.28
C GLY A 264 15.27 -0.74 -19.83
N GLU A 265 13.98 -0.87 -19.53
CA GLU A 265 13.49 -1.14 -18.20
C GLU A 265 13.52 -2.63 -17.84
N SER A 266 13.90 -2.93 -16.59
CA SER A 266 13.86 -4.31 -16.10
C SER A 266 12.41 -4.80 -15.98
N PRO A 267 12.09 -6.03 -16.42
CA PRO A 267 10.76 -6.60 -16.24
C PRO A 267 10.32 -6.62 -14.77
N ILE A 268 9.07 -6.27 -14.52
CA ILE A 268 8.47 -6.51 -13.20
C ILE A 268 8.31 -8.03 -13.08
N LEU A 269 9.05 -8.62 -12.15
CA LEU A 269 9.01 -10.07 -11.94
C LEU A 269 7.65 -10.43 -11.33
N PHE A 270 6.82 -11.07 -12.12
CA PHE A 270 5.65 -11.77 -11.58
C PHE A 270 6.18 -12.97 -10.79
N PRO A 271 5.90 -13.08 -9.47
CA PRO A 271 6.39 -14.18 -8.68
C PRO A 271 5.80 -15.50 -9.21
N SER A 272 6.56 -16.20 -10.00
CA SER A 272 6.21 -17.54 -10.44
C SER A 272 6.28 -18.47 -9.24
N ASP A 273 5.13 -19.07 -8.90
CA ASP A 273 4.93 -20.17 -7.95
C ASP A 273 5.59 -20.00 -6.55
N PRO A 274 4.78 -19.84 -5.48
CA PRO A 274 5.26 -19.72 -4.09
C PRO A 274 6.03 -20.96 -3.60
N THR A 275 6.07 -22.06 -4.35
CA THR A 275 6.83 -23.27 -4.01
C THR A 275 8.31 -23.17 -4.38
N LYS A 276 8.73 -22.23 -5.24
CA LYS A 276 10.15 -21.98 -5.53
C LYS A 276 10.71 -20.97 -4.52
N LYS A 277 11.11 -21.45 -3.36
CA LYS A 277 11.91 -20.68 -2.39
C LYS A 277 13.17 -20.20 -3.08
N ASN A 278 13.33 -18.87 -3.16
CA ASN A 278 14.60 -18.28 -3.59
C ASN A 278 15.58 -18.36 -2.38
N PRO A 279 16.69 -19.11 -2.46
CA PRO A 279 17.56 -19.35 -1.31
C PRO A 279 18.40 -18.13 -0.90
N GLN A 280 18.24 -16.99 -1.57
CA GLN A 280 19.17 -15.85 -1.43
C GLN A 280 18.84 -14.87 -0.30
N SER A 281 17.76 -15.02 0.46
CA SER A 281 17.36 -13.99 1.44
C SER A 281 18.10 -14.05 2.79
N LEU A 282 18.93 -15.05 3.07
CA LEU A 282 19.57 -15.24 4.38
C LEU A 282 21.10 -15.19 4.38
N SER A 283 21.76 -15.08 3.21
CA SER A 283 23.23 -15.01 3.15
C SER A 283 23.82 -13.63 3.50
N ASN A 284 22.98 -12.58 3.58
CA ASN A 284 23.44 -11.20 3.81
C ASN A 284 22.96 -10.58 5.14
N LEU A 285 22.70 -11.37 6.16
CA LEU A 285 22.64 -10.82 7.51
C LEU A 285 24.02 -10.21 7.84
N ASN A 286 24.06 -8.87 7.90
CA ASN A 286 25.28 -8.18 8.29
C ASN A 286 25.68 -8.65 9.69
N HIS A 287 26.75 -9.44 9.76
CA HIS A 287 27.24 -10.06 11.00
C HIS A 287 27.54 -9.02 12.09
N GLU A 288 27.91 -7.79 11.72
CA GLU A 288 28.14 -6.69 12.65
C GLU A 288 26.85 -6.24 13.33
N ILE A 289 25.76 -6.05 12.55
CA ILE A 289 24.43 -5.68 13.09
C ILE A 289 23.92 -6.78 14.03
N VAL A 290 24.03 -8.04 13.64
CA VAL A 290 23.63 -9.16 14.51
C VAL A 290 24.44 -9.21 15.79
N ARG A 291 25.72 -8.91 15.72
CA ARG A 291 26.63 -8.84 16.88
C ARG A 291 26.28 -7.67 17.81
N GLU A 292 25.98 -6.49 17.26
CA GLU A 292 25.54 -5.34 18.04
C GLU A 292 24.22 -5.63 18.75
N ILE A 293 23.21 -6.15 18.03
CA ILE A 293 21.91 -6.51 18.62
C ILE A 293 22.10 -7.56 19.73
N ALA A 294 22.95 -8.56 19.52
CA ALA A 294 23.25 -9.59 20.51
C ALA A 294 23.90 -9.00 21.79
N MET A 295 24.81 -8.03 21.63
CA MET A 295 25.41 -7.32 22.77
C MET A 295 24.39 -6.52 23.55
N TYR A 296 23.49 -5.81 22.89
CA TYR A 296 22.47 -4.99 23.55
C TYR A 296 21.36 -5.79 24.21
N THR A 297 20.93 -6.88 23.57
CA THR A 297 19.87 -7.75 24.11
C THR A 297 20.36 -8.74 25.15
N ARG A 298 21.70 -8.86 25.34
CA ARG A 298 22.37 -9.89 26.15
C ARG A 298 22.00 -11.31 25.73
N ILE A 299 21.55 -11.50 24.50
CA ILE A 299 21.29 -12.81 23.92
C ILE A 299 22.56 -13.27 23.19
N PRO A 300 23.05 -14.50 23.43
CA PRO A 300 24.22 -15.02 22.71
C PRO A 300 24.02 -14.95 21.19
N GLN A 301 25.03 -14.52 20.44
CA GLN A 301 24.97 -14.34 18.98
C GLN A 301 24.45 -15.57 18.23
N VAL A 302 24.76 -16.78 18.73
CA VAL A 302 24.28 -18.06 18.19
C VAL A 302 22.76 -18.16 18.32
N GLU A 303 22.21 -17.75 19.46
CA GLU A 303 20.78 -17.79 19.74
C GLU A 303 20.04 -16.70 18.98
N MET A 304 20.64 -15.50 18.85
CA MET A 304 20.13 -14.41 18.00
C MET A 304 20.04 -14.86 16.54
N ASN A 305 21.08 -15.48 15.99
CA ASN A 305 21.06 -16.05 14.65
C ASN A 305 19.96 -17.12 14.47
N ARG A 306 19.69 -17.91 15.52
CA ARG A 306 18.64 -18.94 15.50
C ARG A 306 17.24 -18.31 15.53
N MET A 307 17.05 -17.23 16.30
CA MET A 307 15.79 -16.48 16.35
C MET A 307 15.52 -15.79 15.02
N LEU A 308 16.50 -15.11 14.43
CA LEU A 308 16.35 -14.44 13.14
C LEU A 308 16.05 -15.42 11.99
N ARG A 309 16.57 -16.66 12.04
CA ARG A 309 16.25 -17.72 11.07
C ARG A 309 14.87 -18.34 11.26
N ARG A 310 14.21 -18.16 12.41
CA ARG A 310 12.84 -18.66 12.67
C ARG A 310 11.75 -17.66 12.24
N VAL A 311 12.11 -16.41 12.06
CA VAL A 311 11.18 -15.32 11.67
C VAL A 311 11.15 -15.16 10.13
N SER A 312 12.05 -15.78 9.41
CA SER A 312 12.10 -15.86 7.95
C SER A 312 11.49 -17.19 7.46
#